data_af7268742653e7c5ba27ab7f6cdfaa03
#
_entry.id   af7268742653e7c5ba27ab7f6cdfaa03
#
_cell.length_a   1.000
_cell.length_b   1.000
_cell.length_c   1.000
_cell.angle_alpha   90.00
_cell.angle_beta   90.00
_cell.angle_gamma   90.00
#
_symmetry.space_group_name_H-M   'P 1'
#
loop_
_entity.id
_entity.type
_entity.pdbx_description
1 polymer ?
#
loop_
_entity_poly.entity_id
_entity_poly.type
_entity_poly.pdbx_seq_one_letter_code
_entity_poly.pdbx_strand_id
1 'polypeptide(L)'
;MSDRPSSAGSASRRGTRLPVRTSVALAAAAAARWASRATGRGKGSMIGGLVAAKIDPEIMRRLAAGKRTAIITGTNGKSTTTRMAAAAMAELGEVATQADGANMDAGIIATLTLTRTAPYAALEVDELHVPHVSDAVDPEVLVLLNLSRDQLDRVGEINMIERRLREGIAQHPSTTVVANCDDVLVTSAAFDAPNVIWVAAGASWVGDSVSCPRTGEPIVRSGDGWRSTGDENFRRPTPQWWFDDENIYGPDGFSAPMTLSVPGRANRGNATQAVAAAVAMGADPAKAVAAVGTVGEVAGRYGVHQIGNHSVRTLLAKNPAGWQEALSMIDQDADGLVIAVNGQVPDGEDLSWLWDVRFEAFETMQVVASGERAADLSVRLLYAGAEHTTVPDPMEAIASCPPGRVEVLANYTAFRDLGVAMERAARARKGEQ
;
A
#
# COMPACT_ATOMS: atom_id res chain seq x y z
N MET A 1 23.17 9.11 57.11
CA MET A 1 24.07 9.24 55.98
C MET A 1 23.24 8.88 54.78
N SER A 2 22.66 9.73 54.29
CA SER A 2 22.53 10.61 53.12
C SER A 2 23.14 9.99 51.85
N ASP A 3 22.31 9.45 50.98
CA ASP A 3 22.63 9.27 49.58
C ASP A 3 21.49 9.85 48.70
N ARG A 4 21.86 10.86 47.94
CA ARG A 4 21.00 11.59 47.01
C ARG A 4 20.87 10.82 45.70
N PRO A 5 19.69 10.78 45.06
CA PRO A 5 19.60 10.29 43.68
C PRO A 5 20.17 11.36 42.73
N SER A 6 21.03 10.86 41.84
CA SER A 6 21.66 11.58 40.75
C SER A 6 20.60 12.12 39.77
N SER A 7 20.63 13.41 39.52
CA SER A 7 19.85 14.11 38.52
C SER A 7 20.26 13.67 37.13
N ALA A 8 19.32 12.95 36.40
CA ALA A 8 19.46 12.73 34.98
C ALA A 8 19.37 14.09 34.27
N GLY A 9 20.47 14.51 33.68
CA GLY A 9 20.57 15.74 32.92
C GLY A 9 19.71 15.69 31.67
N SER A 10 18.76 16.60 31.56
CA SER A 10 18.06 16.90 30.32
C SER A 10 19.06 17.46 29.31
N ALA A 11 19.51 16.62 28.36
CA ALA A 11 20.30 17.09 27.24
C ALA A 11 19.40 17.96 26.34
N SER A 12 19.52 19.27 26.50
CA SER A 12 18.96 20.28 25.60
C SER A 12 19.41 19.96 24.16
N ARG A 13 18.49 19.44 23.31
CA ARG A 13 18.73 19.29 21.89
C ARG A 13 18.90 20.68 21.27
N ARG A 14 20.14 21.14 21.15
CA ARG A 14 20.47 22.29 20.30
C ARG A 14 20.11 21.94 18.88
N GLY A 15 19.08 22.59 18.33
CA GLY A 15 18.70 22.46 16.92
C GLY A 15 19.92 22.76 16.04
N THR A 16 20.43 21.73 15.38
CA THR A 16 21.54 21.88 14.41
C THR A 16 21.05 22.82 13.31
N ARG A 17 21.72 23.96 13.14
CA ARG A 17 21.43 24.90 12.05
C ARG A 17 21.65 24.17 10.74
N LEU A 18 20.61 24.12 9.90
CA LEU A 18 20.72 23.54 8.58
C LEU A 18 21.77 24.30 7.75
N PRO A 19 22.54 23.60 6.89
CA PRO A 19 23.44 24.23 5.96
C PRO A 19 22.74 25.29 5.10
N VAL A 20 23.46 26.33 4.67
CA VAL A 20 22.90 27.40 3.83
C VAL A 20 22.27 26.84 2.57
N ARG A 21 22.90 25.85 1.93
CA ARG A 21 22.38 25.17 0.74
C ARG A 21 20.99 24.54 1.00
N THR A 22 20.82 23.86 2.12
CA THR A 22 19.54 23.27 2.53
C THR A 22 18.48 24.34 2.77
N SER A 23 18.86 25.45 3.42
CA SER A 23 17.94 26.56 3.67
C SER A 23 17.45 27.20 2.36
N VAL A 24 18.36 27.38 1.40
CA VAL A 24 18.01 27.86 0.04
C VAL A 24 17.09 26.86 -0.67
N ALA A 25 17.40 25.56 -0.60
CA ALA A 25 16.57 24.52 -1.19
C ALA A 25 15.13 24.52 -0.62
N LEU A 26 14.98 24.68 0.69
CA LEU A 26 13.67 24.76 1.34
C LEU A 26 12.90 26.02 0.96
N ALA A 27 13.56 27.17 0.83
CA ALA A 27 12.93 28.40 0.38
C ALA A 27 12.45 28.30 -1.09
N ALA A 28 13.29 27.74 -1.96
CA ALA A 28 12.94 27.50 -3.36
C ALA A 28 11.78 26.50 -3.50
N ALA A 29 11.76 25.42 -2.71
CA ALA A 29 10.66 24.48 -2.65
C ALA A 29 9.34 25.12 -2.22
N ALA A 30 9.39 26.02 -1.22
CA ALA A 30 8.21 26.76 -0.77
C ALA A 30 7.66 27.68 -1.87
N ALA A 31 8.55 28.40 -2.58
CA ALA A 31 8.20 29.25 -3.70
C ALA A 31 7.58 28.43 -4.86
N ALA A 32 8.18 27.29 -5.23
CA ALA A 32 7.67 26.41 -6.26
C ALA A 32 6.27 25.85 -5.93
N ARG A 33 6.03 25.46 -4.67
CA ARG A 33 4.69 25.04 -4.19
C ARG A 33 3.66 26.15 -4.28
N TRP A 34 4.04 27.37 -3.86
CA TRP A 34 3.17 28.51 -3.95
C TRP A 34 2.77 28.81 -5.40
N ALA A 35 3.74 28.86 -6.30
CA ALA A 35 3.51 29.09 -7.73
C ALA A 35 2.60 28.01 -8.37
N SER A 36 2.81 26.73 -8.03
CA SER A 36 1.98 25.63 -8.52
C SER A 36 0.52 25.76 -8.08
N ARG A 37 0.28 26.14 -6.81
CA ARG A 37 -1.06 26.38 -6.28
C ARG A 37 -1.73 27.60 -6.93
N ALA A 38 -0.99 28.69 -7.07
CA ALA A 38 -1.47 29.93 -7.68
C ALA A 38 -1.87 29.76 -9.16
N THR A 39 -1.23 28.82 -9.86
CA THR A 39 -1.52 28.49 -11.28
C THR A 39 -2.53 27.35 -11.46
N GLY A 40 -3.12 26.83 -10.38
CA GLY A 40 -4.11 25.74 -10.43
C GLY A 40 -3.56 24.39 -10.91
N ARG A 41 -2.24 24.21 -10.97
CA ARG A 41 -1.58 22.97 -11.45
C ARG A 41 -1.44 21.86 -10.40
N GLY A 42 -2.28 21.91 -9.35
CA GLY A 42 -2.34 20.90 -8.28
C GLY A 42 -1.74 21.36 -6.96
N LYS A 43 -1.67 20.45 -5.97
CA LYS A 43 -1.22 20.75 -4.59
C LYS A 43 0.25 21.21 -4.50
N GLY A 44 1.08 20.99 -5.52
CA GLY A 44 2.45 21.46 -5.66
C GLY A 44 3.47 20.79 -4.74
N SER A 45 3.11 19.76 -4.00
CA SER A 45 4.02 19.06 -3.07
C SER A 45 5.18 18.39 -3.81
N MET A 46 4.89 17.64 -4.87
CA MET A 46 5.90 16.96 -5.71
C MET A 46 6.90 17.94 -6.34
N ILE A 47 6.41 19.06 -6.90
CA ILE A 47 7.26 20.08 -7.54
C ILE A 47 8.23 20.68 -6.51
N GLY A 48 7.75 20.95 -5.30
CA GLY A 48 8.60 21.45 -4.20
C GLY A 48 9.73 20.48 -3.85
N GLY A 49 9.42 19.17 -3.75
CA GLY A 49 10.40 18.13 -3.47
C GLY A 49 11.46 18.01 -4.57
N LEU A 50 11.03 18.02 -5.85
CA LEU A 50 11.95 17.98 -7.01
C LEU A 50 12.91 19.16 -7.02
N VAL A 51 12.41 20.39 -6.79
CA VAL A 51 13.25 21.61 -6.72
C VAL A 51 14.24 21.50 -5.56
N ALA A 52 13.79 21.03 -4.40
CA ALA A 52 14.64 20.87 -3.22
C ALA A 52 15.76 19.87 -3.47
N ALA A 53 15.45 18.69 -4.02
CA ALA A 53 16.44 17.65 -4.36
C ALA A 53 17.49 18.14 -5.35
N LYS A 54 17.06 18.91 -6.38
CA LYS A 54 17.99 19.45 -7.39
C LYS A 54 18.97 20.48 -6.82
N ILE A 55 18.53 21.29 -5.86
CA ILE A 55 19.38 22.29 -5.19
C ILE A 55 20.28 21.63 -4.17
N ASP A 56 19.76 20.69 -3.38
CA ASP A 56 20.49 19.99 -2.32
C ASP A 56 20.25 18.47 -2.41
N PRO A 57 21.12 17.70 -3.09
CA PRO A 57 21.01 16.25 -3.21
C PRO A 57 20.99 15.50 -1.86
N GLU A 58 21.57 16.07 -0.81
CA GLU A 58 21.60 15.49 0.54
C GLU A 58 20.39 15.91 1.40
N ILE A 59 19.40 16.58 0.83
CA ILE A 59 18.31 17.17 1.60
C ILE A 59 17.48 16.11 2.35
N MET A 60 17.24 14.94 1.75
CA MET A 60 16.50 13.85 2.40
C MET A 60 17.20 13.40 3.67
N ARG A 61 18.49 13.11 3.61
CA ARG A 61 19.32 12.73 4.77
C ARG A 61 19.29 13.78 5.87
N ARG A 62 19.39 15.07 5.49
CA ARG A 62 19.39 16.18 6.45
C ARG A 62 18.06 16.40 7.13
N LEU A 63 16.96 16.18 6.41
CA LEU A 63 15.60 16.30 6.95
C LEU A 63 15.19 15.10 7.80
N ALA A 64 15.73 13.92 7.50
CA ALA A 64 15.50 12.69 8.27
C ALA A 64 16.39 12.63 9.53
N ALA A 65 17.48 13.38 9.58
CA ALA A 65 18.44 13.33 10.68
C ALA A 65 17.77 13.52 12.06
N GLY A 66 17.96 12.52 12.93
CA GLY A 66 17.40 12.50 14.30
C GLY A 66 15.93 12.09 14.38
N LYS A 67 15.30 11.70 13.28
CA LYS A 67 13.98 11.05 13.27
C LYS A 67 14.16 9.53 13.40
N ARG A 68 13.24 8.90 14.14
CA ARG A 68 13.08 7.44 14.11
C ARG A 68 12.11 7.11 12.96
N THR A 69 12.59 6.36 11.98
CA THR A 69 11.88 6.18 10.71
C THR A 69 11.47 4.73 10.50
N ALA A 70 10.19 4.53 10.13
CA ALA A 70 9.68 3.29 9.53
C ALA A 70 9.48 3.52 8.03
N ILE A 71 10.00 2.62 7.20
CA ILE A 71 9.72 2.54 5.75
C ILE A 71 8.67 1.46 5.53
N ILE A 72 7.67 1.75 4.72
CA ILE A 72 6.64 0.79 4.30
C ILE A 72 6.69 0.64 2.78
N THR A 73 6.88 -0.60 2.32
CA THR A 73 6.98 -0.93 0.90
C THR A 73 6.28 -2.24 0.55
N GLY A 74 6.08 -2.47 -0.74
CA GLY A 74 5.42 -3.64 -1.30
C GLY A 74 4.50 -3.27 -2.45
N THR A 75 4.14 -4.18 -3.31
CA THR A 75 3.37 -3.90 -4.53
C THR A 75 1.99 -3.33 -4.19
N ASN A 76 1.26 -3.95 -3.26
CA ASN A 76 -0.09 -3.55 -2.86
C ASN A 76 -0.15 -3.19 -1.36
N GLY A 77 -1.10 -2.32 -0.98
CA GLY A 77 -1.35 -1.98 0.42
C GLY A 77 -0.48 -0.87 1.01
N LYS A 78 0.54 -0.38 0.31
CA LYS A 78 1.50 0.64 0.80
C LYS A 78 0.85 1.81 1.53
N SER A 79 -0.02 2.55 0.86
CA SER A 79 -0.64 3.78 1.40
C SER A 79 -1.52 3.51 2.62
N THR A 80 -2.29 2.43 2.59
CA THR A 80 -3.15 2.02 3.72
C THR A 80 -2.30 1.65 4.93
N THR A 81 -1.29 0.79 4.73
CA THR A 81 -0.40 0.36 5.81
C THR A 81 0.43 1.50 6.37
N THR A 82 0.89 2.44 5.53
CA THR A 82 1.63 3.63 5.99
C THR A 82 0.76 4.51 6.89
N ARG A 83 -0.51 4.72 6.54
CA ARG A 83 -1.45 5.45 7.40
C ARG A 83 -1.74 4.71 8.71
N MET A 84 -1.93 3.38 8.65
CA MET A 84 -2.10 2.55 9.84
C MET A 84 -0.87 2.60 10.74
N ALA A 85 0.34 2.47 10.18
CA ALA A 85 1.59 2.59 10.93
C ALA A 85 1.75 3.97 11.55
N ALA A 86 1.45 5.04 10.81
CA ALA A 86 1.50 6.40 11.35
C ALA A 86 0.50 6.60 12.51
N ALA A 87 -0.71 6.07 12.39
CA ALA A 87 -1.72 6.12 13.45
C ALA A 87 -1.28 5.32 14.68
N ALA A 88 -0.75 4.11 14.50
CA ALA A 88 -0.24 3.25 15.56
C ALA A 88 0.98 3.87 16.29
N MET A 89 1.84 4.61 15.56
CA MET A 89 3.00 5.30 16.12
C MET A 89 2.66 6.64 16.78
N ALA A 90 1.46 7.18 16.57
CA ALA A 90 1.09 8.53 17.03
C ALA A 90 1.14 8.70 18.55
N GLU A 91 1.00 7.62 19.33
CA GLU A 91 1.17 7.68 20.78
C GLU A 91 2.62 7.99 21.21
N LEU A 92 3.60 7.68 20.36
CA LEU A 92 5.01 7.94 20.61
C LEU A 92 5.36 9.43 20.41
N GLY A 93 4.57 10.13 19.58
CA GLY A 93 4.77 11.53 19.23
C GLY A 93 4.26 11.87 17.84
N GLU A 94 4.54 13.09 17.37
CA GLU A 94 4.20 13.53 16.03
C GLU A 94 4.90 12.66 14.97
N VAL A 95 4.15 12.18 13.96
CA VAL A 95 4.65 11.29 12.90
C VAL A 95 4.58 11.99 11.54
N ALA A 96 5.70 12.10 10.86
CA ALA A 96 5.77 12.52 9.46
C ALA A 96 5.26 11.39 8.55
N THR A 97 4.24 11.65 7.72
CA THR A 97 3.72 10.67 6.77
C THR A 97 3.15 11.33 5.53
N GLN A 98 3.18 10.60 4.39
CA GLN A 98 2.62 11.10 3.13
C GLN A 98 1.09 11.09 3.17
N ALA A 99 0.50 12.20 2.73
CA ALA A 99 -0.97 12.32 2.64
C ALA A 99 -1.55 11.68 1.37
N ASP A 100 -0.80 11.70 0.27
CA ASP A 100 -1.31 11.44 -1.09
C ASP A 100 -0.64 10.24 -1.80
N GLY A 101 0.04 9.33 -1.08
CA GLY A 101 0.69 8.14 -1.67
C GLY A 101 1.88 8.47 -2.59
N ALA A 102 2.51 9.63 -2.39
CA ALA A 102 3.68 10.06 -3.15
C ALA A 102 4.94 9.32 -2.63
N ASN A 103 5.19 8.12 -3.14
CA ASN A 103 6.16 7.13 -2.64
C ASN A 103 7.56 7.22 -3.28
N MET A 104 7.83 8.28 -4.04
CA MET A 104 9.13 8.57 -4.65
C MET A 104 9.83 9.71 -3.91
N ASP A 105 11.10 9.93 -4.17
CA ASP A 105 11.99 10.89 -3.51
C ASP A 105 11.37 12.28 -3.31
N ALA A 106 10.75 12.82 -4.36
CA ALA A 106 10.11 14.13 -4.29
C ALA A 106 8.97 14.21 -3.25
N GLY A 107 8.18 13.15 -3.15
CA GLY A 107 7.09 13.03 -2.17
C GLY A 107 7.62 12.89 -0.75
N ILE A 108 8.66 12.07 -0.57
CA ILE A 108 9.34 11.86 0.73
C ILE A 108 9.97 13.17 1.22
N ILE A 109 10.73 13.87 0.36
CA ILE A 109 11.33 15.17 0.67
C ILE A 109 10.26 16.21 1.02
N ALA A 110 9.15 16.25 0.27
CA ALA A 110 8.06 17.16 0.56
C ALA A 110 7.44 16.89 1.93
N THR A 111 7.22 15.62 2.27
CA THR A 111 6.71 15.18 3.58
C THR A 111 7.64 15.61 4.71
N LEU A 112 8.92 15.25 4.63
CA LEU A 112 9.92 15.60 5.63
C LEU A 112 10.13 17.12 5.76
N THR A 113 9.90 17.88 4.67
CA THR A 113 9.95 19.35 4.68
C THR A 113 8.78 19.94 5.46
N LEU A 114 7.58 19.38 5.30
CA LEU A 114 6.35 19.88 5.95
C LEU A 114 6.28 19.52 7.44
N THR A 115 6.86 18.39 7.84
CA THR A 115 6.80 17.83 9.19
C THR A 115 8.20 17.79 9.83
N ARG A 116 8.93 18.89 9.74
CA ARG A 116 10.33 18.96 10.19
C ARG A 116 10.50 18.68 11.67
N THR A 117 9.55 19.06 12.49
CA THR A 117 9.56 18.91 13.95
C THR A 117 9.20 17.51 14.42
N ALA A 118 8.52 16.72 13.60
CA ALA A 118 8.11 15.38 13.94
C ALA A 118 9.32 14.49 14.27
N PRO A 119 9.37 13.89 15.47
CA PRO A 119 10.47 13.01 15.87
C PRO A 119 10.38 11.62 15.22
N TYR A 120 9.22 11.25 14.68
CA TYR A 120 8.98 9.98 14.01
C TYR A 120 8.60 10.20 12.56
N ALA A 121 8.83 9.17 11.73
CA ALA A 121 8.37 9.15 10.35
C ALA A 121 7.89 7.74 9.97
N ALA A 122 6.73 7.67 9.29
CA ALA A 122 6.23 6.50 8.60
C ALA A 122 6.14 6.84 7.12
N LEU A 123 7.05 6.28 6.31
CA LEU A 123 7.28 6.68 4.93
C LEU A 123 6.86 5.57 3.98
N GLU A 124 5.94 5.88 3.07
CA GLU A 124 5.63 5.05 1.90
C GLU A 124 6.78 5.18 0.89
N VAL A 125 7.37 4.06 0.49
CA VAL A 125 8.49 4.04 -0.45
C VAL A 125 8.22 2.99 -1.53
N ASP A 126 8.42 3.36 -2.79
CA ASP A 126 8.41 2.43 -3.92
C ASP A 126 9.55 1.42 -3.79
N GLU A 127 9.32 0.17 -4.19
CA GLU A 127 10.23 -0.96 -3.95
C GLU A 127 11.62 -0.71 -4.52
N LEU A 128 11.71 -0.10 -5.70
CA LEU A 128 12.98 0.21 -6.35
C LEU A 128 13.75 1.36 -5.67
N HIS A 129 13.03 2.20 -4.91
CA HIS A 129 13.60 3.33 -4.19
C HIS A 129 14.06 2.97 -2.77
N VAL A 130 13.66 1.81 -2.23
CA VAL A 130 13.98 1.41 -0.84
C VAL A 130 15.48 1.45 -0.54
N PRO A 131 16.40 0.91 -1.37
CA PRO A 131 17.82 0.92 -1.00
C PRO A 131 18.37 2.32 -0.77
N HIS A 132 18.23 3.24 -1.72
CA HIS A 132 18.80 4.58 -1.59
C HIS A 132 18.04 5.48 -0.58
N VAL A 133 16.74 5.25 -0.39
CA VAL A 133 16.00 5.94 0.68
C VAL A 133 16.48 5.45 2.03
N SER A 134 16.71 4.13 2.21
CA SER A 134 17.30 3.58 3.43
C SER A 134 18.67 4.18 3.73
N ASP A 135 19.54 4.33 2.72
CA ASP A 135 20.83 5.03 2.86
C ASP A 135 20.68 6.47 3.32
N ALA A 136 19.59 7.14 2.95
CA ALA A 136 19.35 8.52 3.30
C ALA A 136 18.71 8.70 4.68
N VAL A 137 17.76 7.83 5.07
CA VAL A 137 16.94 8.02 6.28
C VAL A 137 17.35 7.13 7.45
N ASP A 138 18.20 6.10 7.21
CA ASP A 138 18.65 5.10 8.19
C ASP A 138 17.47 4.56 9.01
N PRO A 139 16.60 3.73 8.41
CA PRO A 139 15.33 3.34 9.00
C PRO A 139 15.54 2.38 10.19
N GLU A 140 14.81 2.61 11.26
CA GLU A 140 14.76 1.69 12.40
C GLU A 140 13.93 0.43 12.05
N VAL A 141 12.86 0.62 11.25
CA VAL A 141 11.98 -0.46 10.81
C VAL A 141 11.75 -0.38 9.29
N LEU A 142 11.82 -1.53 8.61
CA LEU A 142 11.42 -1.71 7.21
C LEU A 142 10.28 -2.74 7.15
N VAL A 143 9.12 -2.32 6.63
CA VAL A 143 7.96 -3.21 6.44
C VAL A 143 7.89 -3.66 5.00
N LEU A 144 7.93 -4.97 4.78
CA LEU A 144 7.75 -5.62 3.48
C LEU A 144 6.38 -6.29 3.42
N LEU A 145 5.45 -5.73 2.64
CA LEU A 145 4.06 -6.18 2.60
C LEU A 145 3.85 -7.40 1.72
N ASN A 146 4.12 -7.25 0.44
CA ASN A 146 3.97 -8.27 -0.60
C ASN A 146 4.75 -7.86 -1.83
N LEU A 147 5.14 -8.84 -2.65
CA LEU A 147 5.77 -8.62 -3.94
C LEU A 147 5.01 -9.39 -5.01
N SER A 148 4.47 -8.68 -5.99
CA SER A 148 3.79 -9.26 -7.14
C SER A 148 4.09 -8.45 -8.40
N ARG A 149 3.83 -9.03 -9.57
CA ARG A 149 3.93 -8.30 -10.84
C ARG A 149 2.97 -7.12 -10.84
N ASP A 150 3.46 -5.94 -11.17
CA ASP A 150 2.61 -4.76 -11.35
C ASP A 150 2.06 -4.71 -12.79
N GLN A 151 2.87 -5.11 -13.78
CA GLN A 151 2.48 -5.24 -15.19
C GLN A 151 3.14 -6.48 -15.80
N LEU A 152 2.45 -7.16 -16.75
CA LEU A 152 2.90 -8.45 -17.31
C LEU A 152 4.14 -8.37 -18.19
N ASP A 153 4.35 -7.28 -18.87
CA ASP A 153 5.53 -7.01 -19.71
C ASP A 153 6.83 -6.94 -18.90
N ARG A 154 6.72 -6.99 -17.55
CA ARG A 154 7.84 -6.88 -16.60
C ARG A 154 8.10 -8.16 -15.79
N VAL A 155 7.87 -9.33 -16.36
CA VAL A 155 8.04 -10.63 -15.65
C VAL A 155 9.44 -10.80 -15.04
N GLY A 156 10.49 -10.29 -15.68
CA GLY A 156 11.85 -10.28 -15.12
C GLY A 156 12.06 -9.28 -13.99
N GLU A 157 11.17 -8.33 -13.82
CA GLU A 157 11.31 -7.21 -12.88
C GLU A 157 11.14 -7.65 -11.43
N ILE A 158 10.20 -8.58 -11.13
CA ILE A 158 9.91 -8.97 -9.75
C ILE A 158 11.10 -9.66 -9.06
N ASN A 159 11.83 -10.52 -9.78
CA ASN A 159 13.05 -11.15 -9.25
C ASN A 159 14.18 -10.14 -9.09
N MET A 160 14.23 -9.10 -9.93
CA MET A 160 15.16 -8.00 -9.79
C MET A 160 14.82 -7.14 -8.56
N ILE A 161 13.54 -6.86 -8.34
CA ILE A 161 13.05 -6.12 -7.17
C ILE A 161 13.39 -6.88 -5.89
N GLU A 162 13.07 -8.18 -5.84
CA GLU A 162 13.43 -9.05 -4.69
C GLU A 162 14.93 -8.97 -4.39
N ARG A 163 15.77 -9.15 -5.42
CA ARG A 163 17.23 -9.10 -5.26
C ARG A 163 17.72 -7.76 -4.76
N ARG A 164 17.22 -6.66 -5.29
CA ARG A 164 17.58 -5.30 -4.85
C ARG A 164 17.15 -5.01 -3.41
N LEU A 165 15.96 -5.46 -3.01
CA LEU A 165 15.51 -5.35 -1.63
C LEU A 165 16.42 -6.16 -0.70
N ARG A 166 16.74 -7.40 -1.04
CA ARG A 166 17.65 -8.27 -0.28
C ARG A 166 19.04 -7.66 -0.12
N GLU A 167 19.62 -7.15 -1.21
CA GLU A 167 20.91 -6.45 -1.20
C GLU A 167 20.85 -5.17 -0.34
N GLY A 168 19.78 -4.39 -0.45
CA GLY A 168 19.58 -3.19 0.36
C GLY A 168 19.43 -3.50 1.85
N ILE A 169 18.67 -4.53 2.21
CA ILE A 169 18.51 -5.00 3.60
C ILE A 169 19.87 -5.43 4.19
N ALA A 170 20.69 -6.15 3.42
CA ALA A 170 22.00 -6.59 3.87
C ALA A 170 22.96 -5.42 4.18
N GLN A 171 22.75 -4.25 3.60
CA GLN A 171 23.53 -3.02 3.88
C GLN A 171 23.08 -2.31 5.16
N HIS A 172 21.91 -2.64 5.70
CA HIS A 172 21.33 -2.04 6.91
C HIS A 172 21.06 -3.09 8.00
N PRO A 173 22.07 -3.78 8.55
CA PRO A 173 21.88 -4.92 9.46
C PRO A 173 21.27 -4.53 10.82
N SER A 174 21.24 -3.25 11.17
CA SER A 174 20.58 -2.73 12.39
C SER A 174 19.08 -2.55 12.22
N THR A 175 18.58 -2.46 10.99
CA THR A 175 17.16 -2.28 10.70
C THR A 175 16.37 -3.55 11.06
N THR A 176 15.26 -3.38 11.77
CA THR A 176 14.30 -4.46 12.00
C THR A 176 13.39 -4.59 10.78
N VAL A 177 13.37 -5.77 10.16
CA VAL A 177 12.51 -6.04 9.01
C VAL A 177 11.21 -6.70 9.48
N VAL A 178 10.07 -6.05 9.28
CA VAL A 178 8.74 -6.62 9.47
C VAL A 178 8.28 -7.20 8.15
N ALA A 179 8.28 -8.53 8.03
CA ALA A 179 8.11 -9.21 6.75
C ALA A 179 6.92 -10.18 6.76
N ASN A 180 6.14 -10.16 5.68
CA ASN A 180 5.05 -11.12 5.46
C ASN A 180 5.63 -12.51 5.15
N CYS A 181 5.48 -13.46 6.07
CA CYS A 181 5.96 -14.83 5.91
C CYS A 181 5.13 -15.69 4.94
N ASP A 182 3.95 -15.23 4.55
CA ASP A 182 3.09 -15.93 3.59
C ASP A 182 3.50 -15.64 2.14
N ASP A 183 4.26 -14.57 1.90
CA ASP A 183 4.81 -14.19 0.61
C ASP A 183 6.25 -14.72 0.46
N VAL A 184 6.46 -15.60 -0.53
CA VAL A 184 7.76 -16.25 -0.80
C VAL A 184 8.83 -15.24 -1.18
N LEU A 185 8.49 -14.23 -1.99
CA LEU A 185 9.43 -13.22 -2.46
C LEU A 185 9.84 -12.27 -1.33
N VAL A 186 8.88 -11.85 -0.52
CA VAL A 186 9.14 -11.07 0.71
C VAL A 186 10.01 -11.87 1.68
N THR A 187 9.66 -13.15 1.90
CA THR A 187 10.47 -14.02 2.75
C THR A 187 11.89 -14.14 2.21
N SER A 188 12.08 -14.33 0.89
CA SER A 188 13.40 -14.39 0.29
C SER A 188 14.21 -13.12 0.51
N ALA A 189 13.59 -11.95 0.36
CA ALA A 189 14.26 -10.67 0.56
C ALA A 189 14.73 -10.46 2.01
N ALA A 190 13.95 -10.95 2.99
CA ALA A 190 14.23 -10.78 4.41
C ALA A 190 14.98 -11.94 5.07
N PHE A 191 15.14 -13.09 4.39
CA PHE A 191 15.57 -14.36 4.98
C PHE A 191 16.91 -14.32 5.70
N ASP A 192 17.87 -13.58 5.17
CA ASP A 192 19.23 -13.47 5.71
C ASP A 192 19.42 -12.27 6.65
N ALA A 193 18.36 -11.49 6.87
CA ALA A 193 18.45 -10.32 7.77
C ALA A 193 18.59 -10.76 9.24
N PRO A 194 19.44 -10.09 10.03
CA PRO A 194 19.68 -10.50 11.41
C PRO A 194 18.48 -10.21 12.34
N ASN A 195 17.65 -9.23 12.01
CA ASN A 195 16.53 -8.78 12.83
C ASN A 195 15.24 -8.84 12.00
N VAL A 196 14.49 -9.94 12.07
CA VAL A 196 13.23 -10.09 11.35
C VAL A 196 12.09 -10.38 12.30
N ILE A 197 10.99 -9.67 12.10
CA ILE A 197 9.68 -9.94 12.72
C ILE A 197 8.79 -10.53 11.62
N TRP A 198 8.49 -11.81 11.71
CA TRP A 198 7.63 -12.50 10.77
C TRP A 198 6.16 -12.29 11.08
N VAL A 199 5.38 -11.89 10.08
CA VAL A 199 3.94 -11.65 10.18
C VAL A 199 3.20 -12.57 9.21
N ALA A 200 2.23 -13.32 9.69
CA ALA A 200 1.28 -14.01 8.83
C ALA A 200 0.21 -13.01 8.36
N ALA A 201 0.52 -12.28 7.30
CA ALA A 201 -0.35 -11.24 6.76
C ALA A 201 -1.30 -11.74 5.65
N GLY A 202 -1.15 -13.01 5.26
CA GLY A 202 -1.87 -13.64 4.16
C GLY A 202 -1.15 -13.44 2.81
N ALA A 203 -1.40 -14.35 1.89
CA ALA A 203 -0.99 -14.25 0.49
C ALA A 203 -2.22 -14.52 -0.38
N SER A 204 -2.86 -13.46 -0.84
CA SER A 204 -4.02 -13.56 -1.76
C SER A 204 -3.60 -13.96 -3.18
N TRP A 205 -2.33 -13.70 -3.55
CA TRP A 205 -1.75 -14.00 -4.85
C TRP A 205 -0.49 -14.86 -4.72
N VAL A 206 -0.49 -16.01 -5.38
CA VAL A 206 0.62 -16.97 -5.33
C VAL A 206 1.21 -17.26 -6.71
N GLY A 207 0.61 -16.73 -7.78
CA GLY A 207 1.00 -16.99 -9.17
C GLY A 207 2.42 -16.55 -9.51
N ASP A 208 2.94 -15.54 -8.83
CA ASP A 208 4.28 -14.99 -9.06
C ASP A 208 5.39 -15.70 -8.27
N SER A 209 5.04 -16.64 -7.41
CA SER A 209 5.97 -17.35 -6.53
C SER A 209 5.83 -18.87 -6.64
N VAL A 210 5.76 -19.37 -7.87
CA VAL A 210 5.74 -20.82 -8.18
C VAL A 210 7.13 -21.45 -8.12
N SER A 211 8.18 -20.63 -8.25
CA SER A 211 9.59 -21.04 -8.10
C SER A 211 10.29 -20.24 -7.02
N CYS A 212 11.27 -20.87 -6.39
CA CYS A 212 12.12 -20.26 -5.37
C CYS A 212 13.02 -19.19 -6.03
N PRO A 213 12.97 -17.91 -5.60
CA PRO A 213 13.79 -16.85 -6.20
C PRO A 213 15.30 -17.04 -5.95
N ARG A 214 15.67 -17.94 -5.01
CA ARG A 214 17.05 -18.23 -4.63
C ARG A 214 17.66 -19.40 -5.39
N THR A 215 16.86 -20.45 -5.67
CA THR A 215 17.35 -21.69 -6.27
C THR A 215 16.76 -21.97 -7.65
N GLY A 216 15.64 -21.32 -8.01
CA GLY A 216 14.86 -21.62 -9.22
C GLY A 216 13.95 -22.84 -9.10
N GLU A 217 14.09 -23.64 -8.05
CA GLU A 217 13.32 -24.87 -7.83
C GLU A 217 11.86 -24.58 -7.44
N PRO A 218 10.93 -25.54 -7.66
CA PRO A 218 9.52 -25.33 -7.34
C PRO A 218 9.25 -25.01 -5.88
N ILE A 219 8.26 -24.16 -5.64
CA ILE A 219 7.65 -23.93 -4.33
C ILE A 219 6.43 -24.84 -4.20
N VAL A 220 6.45 -25.71 -3.18
CA VAL A 220 5.31 -26.56 -2.81
C VAL A 220 4.54 -25.93 -1.67
N ARG A 221 3.21 -25.88 -1.81
CA ARG A 221 2.28 -25.32 -0.80
C ARG A 221 1.42 -26.43 -0.23
N SER A 222 1.22 -26.42 1.10
CA SER A 222 0.38 -27.39 1.81
C SER A 222 -0.23 -26.72 3.05
N GLY A 223 -1.55 -26.72 3.15
CA GLY A 223 -2.26 -25.94 4.17
C GLY A 223 -1.86 -24.46 4.08
N ASP A 224 -1.57 -23.86 5.22
CA ASP A 224 -1.11 -22.45 5.30
C ASP A 224 0.40 -22.30 5.08
N GLY A 225 1.12 -23.39 4.80
CA GLY A 225 2.57 -23.40 4.66
C GLY A 225 3.05 -23.49 3.21
N TRP A 226 4.33 -23.14 3.02
CA TRP A 226 5.04 -23.34 1.77
C TRP A 226 6.51 -23.70 2.05
N ARG A 227 7.16 -24.38 1.11
CA ARG A 227 8.60 -24.70 1.15
C ARG A 227 9.17 -24.80 -0.26
N SER A 228 10.47 -24.56 -0.37
CA SER A 228 11.25 -24.89 -1.57
C SER A 228 11.53 -26.39 -1.64
N THR A 229 11.55 -26.95 -2.85
CA THR A 229 12.00 -28.33 -3.07
C THR A 229 13.52 -28.44 -3.17
N GLY A 230 14.21 -27.34 -3.48
CA GLY A 230 15.65 -27.30 -3.64
C GLY A 230 16.43 -26.90 -2.39
N ASP A 231 15.75 -26.32 -1.40
CA ASP A 231 16.34 -25.95 -0.09
C ASP A 231 15.31 -26.14 1.01
N GLU A 232 15.49 -27.17 1.83
CA GLU A 232 14.57 -27.50 2.93
C GLU A 232 14.54 -26.42 4.02
N ASN A 233 15.57 -25.59 4.14
CA ASN A 233 15.60 -24.48 5.10
C ASN A 233 14.76 -23.30 4.60
N PHE A 234 14.62 -23.13 3.28
CA PHE A 234 13.81 -22.07 2.71
C PHE A 234 12.33 -22.50 2.67
N ARG A 235 11.63 -22.19 3.73
CA ARG A 235 10.22 -22.49 3.97
C ARG A 235 9.56 -21.34 4.71
N ARG A 236 8.24 -21.37 4.76
CA ARG A 236 7.46 -20.38 5.51
C ARG A 236 7.96 -20.30 6.96
N PRO A 237 8.46 -19.14 7.39
CA PRO A 237 8.85 -18.92 8.79
C PRO A 237 7.67 -19.01 9.74
N THR A 238 7.93 -19.34 11.00
CA THR A 238 6.92 -19.26 12.06
C THR A 238 6.63 -17.78 12.36
N PRO A 239 5.38 -17.32 12.23
CA PRO A 239 5.06 -15.93 12.50
C PRO A 239 5.11 -15.59 13.99
N GLN A 240 5.57 -14.39 14.33
CA GLN A 240 5.41 -13.81 15.65
C GLN A 240 4.10 -13.02 15.77
N TRP A 241 3.57 -12.53 14.65
CA TRP A 241 2.29 -11.83 14.58
C TRP A 241 1.39 -12.51 13.56
N TRP A 242 0.11 -12.67 13.90
CA TRP A 242 -0.91 -13.22 13.02
C TRP A 242 -2.30 -12.69 13.38
N PHE A 243 -3.32 -13.02 12.61
CA PHE A 243 -4.70 -12.62 12.85
C PHE A 243 -5.69 -13.70 12.39
N ASP A 244 -6.87 -13.66 12.96
CA ASP A 244 -8.08 -14.33 12.47
C ASP A 244 -9.18 -13.31 12.14
N ASP A 245 -10.42 -13.74 12.03
CA ASP A 245 -11.53 -12.87 11.64
C ASP A 245 -11.92 -11.87 12.75
N GLU A 246 -11.53 -12.11 14.01
CA GLU A 246 -11.89 -11.30 15.16
C GLU A 246 -10.67 -10.58 15.78
N ASN A 247 -9.55 -11.28 15.91
CA ASN A 247 -8.44 -10.88 16.74
C ASN A 247 -7.12 -10.75 15.96
N ILE A 248 -6.22 -9.98 16.54
CA ILE A 248 -4.78 -9.99 16.25
C ILE A 248 -4.05 -10.66 17.42
N TYR A 249 -2.98 -11.38 17.10
CA TYR A 249 -2.13 -12.09 18.03
C TYR A 249 -0.67 -11.68 17.85
N GLY A 250 0.08 -11.63 18.94
CA GLY A 250 1.48 -11.20 18.95
C GLY A 250 2.33 -11.95 19.97
N PRO A 251 3.59 -11.53 20.14
CA PRO A 251 4.52 -12.11 21.11
C PRO A 251 3.98 -12.11 22.55
N ASP A 252 4.58 -12.95 23.40
CA ASP A 252 4.30 -13.05 24.84
C ASP A 252 2.82 -13.32 25.17
N GLY A 253 2.09 -13.99 24.26
CA GLY A 253 0.68 -14.31 24.44
C GLY A 253 -0.26 -13.11 24.23
N PHE A 254 0.23 -12.03 23.62
CA PHE A 254 -0.63 -10.89 23.31
C PHE A 254 -1.76 -11.28 22.36
N SER A 255 -2.98 -10.86 22.69
CA SER A 255 -4.12 -10.91 21.78
C SER A 255 -5.06 -9.73 22.05
N ALA A 256 -5.70 -9.22 21.00
CA ALA A 256 -6.69 -8.14 21.11
C ALA A 256 -7.72 -8.22 19.98
N PRO A 257 -8.98 -7.81 20.21
CA PRO A 257 -9.95 -7.64 19.14
C PRO A 257 -9.45 -6.62 18.11
N MET A 258 -9.56 -6.95 16.82
CA MET A 258 -9.16 -6.05 15.73
C MET A 258 -10.37 -5.68 14.87
N THR A 259 -10.94 -4.51 15.13
CA THR A 259 -12.00 -3.92 14.32
C THR A 259 -11.43 -2.84 13.42
N LEU A 260 -11.63 -2.96 12.11
CA LEU A 260 -11.12 -2.02 11.11
C LEU A 260 -12.26 -1.28 10.43
N SER A 261 -12.05 -0.01 10.12
CA SER A 261 -12.96 0.80 9.31
C SER A 261 -12.86 0.46 7.82
N VAL A 262 -11.77 -0.17 7.38
CA VAL A 262 -11.56 -0.64 6.00
C VAL A 262 -11.80 -2.14 5.90
N PRO A 263 -12.60 -2.61 4.92
CA PRO A 263 -12.94 -4.01 4.79
C PRO A 263 -11.81 -4.85 4.19
N GLY A 264 -11.98 -6.17 4.27
CA GLY A 264 -11.16 -7.16 3.57
C GLY A 264 -10.04 -7.77 4.41
N ARG A 265 -9.76 -9.06 4.14
CA ARG A 265 -8.74 -9.83 4.83
C ARG A 265 -7.33 -9.26 4.64
N ALA A 266 -7.03 -8.74 3.44
CA ALA A 266 -5.75 -8.10 3.16
C ALA A 266 -5.51 -6.85 4.03
N ASN A 267 -6.57 -6.07 4.33
CA ASN A 267 -6.43 -4.93 5.25
C ASN A 267 -6.20 -5.37 6.70
N ARG A 268 -6.69 -6.53 7.11
CA ARG A 268 -6.33 -7.12 8.42
C ARG A 268 -4.84 -7.51 8.46
N GLY A 269 -4.31 -8.10 7.38
CA GLY A 269 -2.88 -8.37 7.23
C GLY A 269 -2.03 -7.09 7.25
N ASN A 270 -2.46 -6.06 6.53
CA ASN A 270 -1.83 -4.74 6.52
C ASN A 270 -1.81 -4.11 7.92
N ALA A 271 -2.92 -4.18 8.65
CA ALA A 271 -3.04 -3.69 10.03
C ALA A 271 -2.10 -4.46 10.98
N THR A 272 -2.04 -5.79 10.84
CA THR A 272 -1.14 -6.63 11.65
C THR A 272 0.33 -6.24 11.44
N GLN A 273 0.75 -6.01 10.19
CA GLN A 273 2.11 -5.53 9.89
C GLN A 273 2.36 -4.11 10.40
N ALA A 274 1.37 -3.21 10.32
CA ALA A 274 1.47 -1.86 10.86
C ALA A 274 1.60 -1.84 12.39
N VAL A 275 0.84 -2.70 13.09
CA VAL A 275 0.94 -2.88 14.55
C VAL A 275 2.31 -3.44 14.92
N ALA A 276 2.77 -4.52 14.24
CA ALA A 276 4.08 -5.10 14.48
C ALA A 276 5.22 -4.08 14.31
N ALA A 277 5.13 -3.23 13.28
CA ALA A 277 6.09 -2.14 13.04
C ALA A 277 6.07 -1.07 14.14
N ALA A 278 4.89 -0.63 14.56
CA ALA A 278 4.76 0.36 15.63
C ALA A 278 5.28 -0.18 16.97
N VAL A 279 5.00 -1.44 17.29
CA VAL A 279 5.51 -2.11 18.51
C VAL A 279 7.03 -2.25 18.44
N ALA A 280 7.60 -2.60 17.28
CA ALA A 280 9.06 -2.61 17.09
C ALA A 280 9.70 -1.24 17.34
N MET A 281 8.97 -0.16 17.11
CA MET A 281 9.38 1.22 17.42
C MET A 281 9.05 1.64 18.86
N GLY A 282 8.46 0.77 19.68
CA GLY A 282 8.21 1.00 21.11
C GLY A 282 6.77 1.43 21.44
N ALA A 283 5.81 1.30 20.53
CA ALA A 283 4.40 1.55 20.82
C ALA A 283 3.80 0.44 21.70
N ASP A 284 2.80 0.80 22.49
CA ASP A 284 1.99 -0.17 23.23
C ASP A 284 1.11 -0.98 22.26
N PRO A 285 1.14 -2.31 22.29
CA PRO A 285 0.44 -3.12 21.31
C PRO A 285 -1.08 -2.93 21.34
N ALA A 286 -1.70 -2.77 22.50
CA ALA A 286 -3.14 -2.58 22.59
C ALA A 286 -3.59 -1.22 22.03
N LYS A 287 -2.81 -0.16 22.28
CA LYS A 287 -3.07 1.16 21.71
C LYS A 287 -2.81 1.18 20.21
N ALA A 288 -1.77 0.49 19.73
CA ALA A 288 -1.49 0.36 18.31
C ALA A 288 -2.65 -0.32 17.57
N VAL A 289 -3.21 -1.41 18.13
CA VAL A 289 -4.41 -2.08 17.57
C VAL A 289 -5.62 -1.16 17.55
N ALA A 290 -5.89 -0.43 18.63
CA ALA A 290 -7.00 0.53 18.66
C ALA A 290 -6.82 1.64 17.62
N ALA A 291 -5.59 2.14 17.44
CA ALA A 291 -5.28 3.22 16.51
C ALA A 291 -5.45 2.81 15.03
N VAL A 292 -5.02 1.61 14.63
CA VAL A 292 -5.20 1.15 13.24
C VAL A 292 -6.67 1.01 12.88
N GLY A 293 -7.54 0.71 13.85
CA GLY A 293 -9.00 0.64 13.68
C GLY A 293 -9.65 1.97 13.28
N THR A 294 -9.01 3.10 13.62
CA THR A 294 -9.54 4.44 13.30
C THR A 294 -9.22 4.89 11.88
N VAL A 295 -8.34 4.18 11.19
CA VAL A 295 -7.92 4.55 9.83
C VAL A 295 -9.04 4.21 8.86
N GLY A 296 -9.68 5.24 8.32
CA GLY A 296 -10.70 5.14 7.30
C GLY A 296 -10.11 4.93 5.90
N GLU A 297 -10.98 4.99 4.91
CA GLU A 297 -10.62 4.77 3.51
C GLU A 297 -9.50 5.69 3.01
N VAL A 298 -8.58 5.12 2.26
CA VAL A 298 -7.58 5.87 1.52
C VAL A 298 -8.26 6.45 0.28
N ALA A 299 -8.38 7.78 0.23
CA ALA A 299 -9.00 8.48 -0.89
C ALA A 299 -8.49 7.97 -2.25
N GLY A 300 -9.42 7.63 -3.16
CA GLY A 300 -9.13 7.19 -4.52
C GLY A 300 -9.00 5.67 -4.71
N ARG A 301 -9.32 4.82 -3.72
CA ARG A 301 -9.38 3.36 -3.91
C ARG A 301 -10.77 2.77 -3.68
N TYR A 302 -11.55 3.40 -2.83
CA TYR A 302 -12.92 3.02 -2.50
C TYR A 302 -13.79 4.26 -2.48
N GLY A 303 -15.02 4.12 -2.89
CA GLY A 303 -16.01 5.19 -2.78
C GLY A 303 -17.42 4.64 -2.81
N VAL A 304 -18.32 5.27 -2.07
CA VAL A 304 -19.75 5.00 -2.16
C VAL A 304 -20.43 6.25 -2.73
N HIS A 305 -21.15 6.09 -3.82
CA HIS A 305 -21.78 7.17 -4.57
C HIS A 305 -23.25 6.85 -4.82
N GLN A 306 -24.12 7.87 -4.73
CA GLN A 306 -25.52 7.72 -5.11
C GLN A 306 -25.73 8.17 -6.54
N ILE A 307 -26.12 7.22 -7.43
CA ILE A 307 -26.39 7.46 -8.86
C ILE A 307 -27.82 7.02 -9.16
N GLY A 308 -28.75 7.95 -9.26
CA GLY A 308 -30.16 7.62 -9.43
C GLY A 308 -30.66 6.75 -8.26
N ASN A 309 -31.17 5.58 -8.61
CA ASN A 309 -31.67 4.59 -7.65
C ASN A 309 -30.61 3.57 -7.23
N HIS A 310 -29.33 3.80 -7.60
CA HIS A 310 -28.23 2.88 -7.28
C HIS A 310 -27.32 3.48 -6.20
N SER A 311 -26.99 2.68 -5.18
CA SER A 311 -25.90 2.90 -4.26
C SER A 311 -24.66 2.19 -4.81
N VAL A 312 -23.77 2.95 -5.40
CA VAL A 312 -22.61 2.44 -6.15
C VAL A 312 -21.38 2.42 -5.27
N ARG A 313 -20.82 1.23 -5.02
CA ARG A 313 -19.52 1.09 -4.36
C ARG A 313 -18.45 0.83 -5.42
N THR A 314 -17.44 1.69 -5.47
CA THR A 314 -16.34 1.60 -6.44
C THR A 314 -15.09 1.04 -5.81
N LEU A 315 -14.41 0.13 -6.52
CA LEU A 315 -13.18 -0.56 -6.12
C LEU A 315 -12.14 -0.40 -7.23
N LEU A 316 -10.93 0.01 -6.86
CA LEU A 316 -9.80 0.12 -7.77
C LEU A 316 -8.89 -1.10 -7.65
N ALA A 317 -8.58 -1.75 -8.77
CA ALA A 317 -7.54 -2.77 -8.87
C ALA A 317 -6.55 -2.43 -10.00
N LYS A 318 -5.24 -2.62 -9.77
CA LYS A 318 -4.20 -2.22 -10.74
C LYS A 318 -3.48 -3.40 -11.38
N ASN A 319 -3.39 -4.53 -10.68
CA ASN A 319 -2.62 -5.70 -11.09
C ASN A 319 -3.36 -6.98 -10.66
N PRO A 320 -2.99 -8.18 -11.16
CA PRO A 320 -3.72 -9.42 -10.87
C PRO A 320 -3.93 -9.68 -9.37
N ALA A 321 -2.92 -9.41 -8.55
CA ALA A 321 -3.03 -9.55 -7.09
C ALA A 321 -4.09 -8.61 -6.49
N GLY A 322 -4.07 -7.34 -6.90
CA GLY A 322 -5.08 -6.35 -6.52
C GLY A 322 -6.49 -6.69 -7.00
N TRP A 323 -6.60 -7.30 -8.20
CA TRP A 323 -7.89 -7.81 -8.72
C TRP A 323 -8.43 -8.93 -7.86
N GLN A 324 -7.62 -9.93 -7.48
CA GLN A 324 -8.05 -11.01 -6.60
C GLN A 324 -8.47 -10.51 -5.21
N GLU A 325 -7.75 -9.53 -4.68
CA GLU A 325 -8.12 -8.87 -3.43
C GLU A 325 -9.46 -8.14 -3.55
N ALA A 326 -9.62 -7.29 -4.57
CA ALA A 326 -10.85 -6.53 -4.80
C ALA A 326 -12.05 -7.44 -5.05
N LEU A 327 -11.87 -8.52 -5.82
CA LEU A 327 -12.92 -9.53 -6.07
C LEU A 327 -13.36 -10.22 -4.77
N SER A 328 -12.43 -10.47 -3.84
CA SER A 328 -12.77 -11.06 -2.52
C SER A 328 -13.57 -10.12 -1.61
N MET A 329 -13.60 -8.83 -1.92
CA MET A 329 -14.35 -7.81 -1.18
C MET A 329 -15.72 -7.50 -1.78
N ILE A 330 -16.05 -8.04 -2.97
CA ILE A 330 -17.35 -7.86 -3.59
C ILE A 330 -18.44 -8.44 -2.69
N ASP A 331 -19.48 -7.65 -2.46
CA ASP A 331 -20.66 -8.10 -1.75
C ASP A 331 -21.48 -9.02 -2.69
N GLN A 332 -21.52 -10.31 -2.37
CA GLN A 332 -22.24 -11.31 -3.17
C GLN A 332 -23.75 -11.11 -3.16
N ASP A 333 -24.29 -10.32 -2.21
CA ASP A 333 -25.69 -9.94 -2.12
C ASP A 333 -25.99 -8.60 -2.82
N ALA A 334 -25.05 -8.04 -3.58
CA ALA A 334 -25.29 -6.83 -4.36
C ALA A 334 -26.21 -7.11 -5.55
N ASP A 335 -27.01 -6.12 -5.94
CA ASP A 335 -28.00 -6.22 -7.02
C ASP A 335 -27.34 -6.22 -8.42
N GLY A 336 -26.06 -5.83 -8.52
CA GLY A 336 -25.30 -5.88 -9.76
C GLY A 336 -23.79 -5.69 -9.54
N LEU A 337 -23.01 -6.23 -10.49
CA LEU A 337 -21.56 -6.06 -10.55
C LEU A 337 -21.15 -5.52 -11.91
N VAL A 338 -20.57 -4.33 -11.93
CA VAL A 338 -19.96 -3.76 -13.15
C VAL A 338 -18.44 -3.94 -13.05
N ILE A 339 -17.85 -4.56 -14.06
CA ILE A 339 -16.39 -4.69 -14.18
C ILE A 339 -15.93 -3.84 -15.36
N ALA A 340 -15.14 -2.81 -15.11
CA ALA A 340 -14.71 -1.87 -16.13
C ALA A 340 -13.18 -1.96 -16.36
N VAL A 341 -12.80 -2.25 -17.60
CA VAL A 341 -11.39 -2.42 -18.01
C VAL A 341 -11.08 -1.50 -19.19
N ASN A 342 -10.05 -0.65 -19.01
CA ASN A 342 -9.44 0.13 -20.07
C ASN A 342 -8.06 -0.46 -20.42
N GLY A 343 -7.51 -0.09 -21.58
CA GLY A 343 -6.18 -0.52 -22.03
C GLY A 343 -5.29 0.68 -22.35
N GLN A 344 -5.30 1.70 -21.49
CA GLN A 344 -4.45 2.88 -21.65
C GLN A 344 -3.05 2.65 -21.10
N VAL A 345 -2.07 3.44 -21.51
CA VAL A 345 -0.66 3.34 -21.08
C VAL A 345 -0.50 3.19 -19.54
N PRO A 346 -1.26 3.94 -18.69
CA PRO A 346 -1.15 3.75 -17.24
C PRO A 346 -1.69 2.41 -16.70
N ASP A 347 -2.52 1.69 -17.48
CA ASP A 347 -3.07 0.38 -17.09
C ASP A 347 -2.22 -0.79 -17.60
N GLY A 348 -1.30 -0.52 -18.52
CA GLY A 348 -0.69 -1.52 -19.38
C GLY A 348 -1.56 -1.83 -20.59
N GLU A 349 -0.97 -1.84 -21.78
CA GLU A 349 -1.68 -2.12 -23.02
C GLU A 349 -1.96 -3.61 -23.22
N ASP A 350 -1.13 -4.48 -22.62
CA ASP A 350 -1.31 -5.94 -22.63
C ASP A 350 -2.31 -6.35 -21.55
N LEU A 351 -3.43 -6.94 -21.97
CA LEU A 351 -4.50 -7.43 -21.11
C LEU A 351 -4.44 -8.94 -20.83
N SER A 352 -3.34 -9.60 -21.16
CA SER A 352 -3.20 -11.04 -20.87
C SER A 352 -3.32 -11.38 -19.38
N TRP A 353 -3.09 -10.40 -18.50
CA TRP A 353 -3.33 -10.52 -17.07
C TRP A 353 -4.79 -10.84 -16.67
N LEU A 354 -5.77 -10.56 -17.53
CA LEU A 354 -7.16 -10.97 -17.30
C LEU A 354 -7.30 -12.49 -17.14
N TRP A 355 -6.39 -13.27 -17.73
CA TRP A 355 -6.38 -14.73 -17.63
C TRP A 355 -5.81 -15.23 -16.30
N ASP A 356 -5.08 -14.39 -15.59
CA ASP A 356 -4.58 -14.67 -14.24
C ASP A 356 -5.65 -14.41 -13.15
N VAL A 357 -6.67 -13.60 -13.47
CA VAL A 357 -7.75 -13.23 -12.55
C VAL A 357 -8.85 -14.31 -12.56
N ARG A 358 -9.28 -14.70 -11.36
CA ARG A 358 -10.34 -15.72 -11.17
C ARG A 358 -11.72 -15.06 -11.08
N PHE A 359 -12.43 -15.03 -12.17
CA PHE A 359 -13.81 -14.52 -12.24
C PHE A 359 -14.87 -15.61 -12.00
N GLU A 360 -14.50 -16.86 -11.79
CA GLU A 360 -15.36 -18.01 -11.57
C GLU A 360 -16.24 -17.89 -10.32
N ALA A 361 -15.86 -17.00 -9.37
CA ALA A 361 -16.65 -16.72 -8.17
C ALA A 361 -17.99 -16.01 -8.44
N PHE A 362 -18.25 -15.55 -9.67
CA PHE A 362 -19.43 -14.75 -10.03
C PHE A 362 -20.40 -15.48 -10.96
N GLU A 363 -20.39 -16.80 -10.96
CA GLU A 363 -21.33 -17.62 -11.76
C GLU A 363 -22.81 -17.33 -11.47
N THR A 364 -23.13 -16.86 -10.25
CA THR A 364 -24.50 -16.57 -9.81
C THR A 364 -24.88 -15.09 -9.80
N MET A 365 -23.96 -14.19 -10.11
CA MET A 365 -24.19 -12.75 -10.13
C MET A 365 -24.45 -12.24 -11.55
N GLN A 366 -25.31 -11.23 -11.68
CA GLN A 366 -25.41 -10.48 -12.92
C GLN A 366 -24.19 -9.56 -13.07
N VAL A 367 -23.31 -9.89 -14.00
CA VAL A 367 -22.10 -9.12 -14.31
C VAL A 367 -22.32 -8.29 -15.57
N VAL A 368 -21.85 -7.05 -15.55
CA VAL A 368 -21.79 -6.17 -16.72
C VAL A 368 -20.33 -5.89 -17.05
N ALA A 369 -19.87 -6.38 -18.21
CA ALA A 369 -18.54 -6.06 -18.75
C ALA A 369 -18.55 -4.66 -19.37
N SER A 370 -17.62 -3.80 -18.96
CA SER A 370 -17.58 -2.38 -19.32
C SER A 370 -16.15 -1.86 -19.55
N GLY A 371 -16.05 -0.61 -19.99
CA GLY A 371 -14.79 0.06 -20.31
C GLY A 371 -14.39 -0.09 -21.77
N GLU A 372 -13.26 0.51 -22.15
CA GLU A 372 -12.71 0.48 -23.52
C GLU A 372 -12.44 -0.95 -24.01
N ARG A 373 -12.11 -1.86 -23.09
CA ARG A 373 -11.77 -3.26 -23.36
C ARG A 373 -12.86 -4.22 -22.87
N ALA A 374 -14.12 -3.77 -22.88
CA ALA A 374 -15.28 -4.58 -22.49
C ALA A 374 -15.40 -5.90 -23.29
N ALA A 375 -15.02 -5.89 -24.58
CA ALA A 375 -15.04 -7.08 -25.42
C ALA A 375 -14.03 -8.15 -24.97
N ASP A 376 -12.80 -7.76 -24.62
CA ASP A 376 -11.77 -8.67 -24.11
C ASP A 376 -12.20 -9.26 -22.76
N LEU A 377 -12.72 -8.42 -21.87
CA LEU A 377 -13.27 -8.84 -20.59
C LEU A 377 -14.45 -9.81 -20.78
N SER A 378 -15.35 -9.53 -21.73
CA SER A 378 -16.49 -10.41 -22.04
C SER A 378 -16.03 -11.81 -22.46
N VAL A 379 -14.99 -11.91 -23.29
CA VAL A 379 -14.39 -13.21 -23.65
C VAL A 379 -13.87 -13.92 -22.38
N ARG A 380 -13.17 -13.22 -21.50
CA ARG A 380 -12.64 -13.83 -20.27
C ARG A 380 -13.76 -14.30 -19.34
N LEU A 381 -14.84 -13.52 -19.19
CA LEU A 381 -16.02 -13.87 -18.38
C LEU A 381 -16.75 -15.08 -18.94
N LEU A 382 -16.86 -15.17 -20.28
CA LEU A 382 -17.43 -16.35 -20.94
C LEU A 382 -16.65 -17.63 -20.58
N TYR A 383 -15.32 -17.57 -20.60
CA TYR A 383 -14.47 -18.71 -20.22
C TYR A 383 -14.52 -19.02 -18.71
N ALA A 384 -14.88 -18.04 -17.88
CA ALA A 384 -15.11 -18.24 -16.45
C ALA A 384 -16.49 -18.84 -16.13
N GLY A 385 -17.37 -18.99 -17.13
CA GLY A 385 -18.76 -19.43 -16.90
C GLY A 385 -19.66 -18.36 -16.28
N ALA A 386 -19.19 -17.12 -16.15
CA ALA A 386 -19.98 -16.04 -15.57
C ALA A 386 -21.02 -15.50 -16.57
N GLU A 387 -22.30 -15.53 -16.20
CA GLU A 387 -23.36 -14.87 -16.99
C GLU A 387 -23.15 -13.37 -17.00
N HIS A 388 -23.05 -12.74 -18.16
CA HIS A 388 -22.77 -11.33 -18.28
C HIS A 388 -23.41 -10.67 -19.49
N THR A 389 -23.54 -9.35 -19.41
CA THR A 389 -23.86 -8.47 -20.54
C THR A 389 -22.67 -7.54 -20.80
N THR A 390 -22.65 -6.94 -22.00
CA THR A 390 -21.55 -6.02 -22.37
C THR A 390 -22.10 -4.65 -22.67
N VAL A 391 -21.70 -3.66 -21.84
CA VAL A 391 -22.08 -2.24 -21.98
C VAL A 391 -20.80 -1.41 -21.85
N PRO A 392 -20.24 -0.87 -22.95
CA PRO A 392 -18.93 -0.21 -22.93
C PRO A 392 -18.85 1.03 -22.04
N ASP A 393 -19.90 1.86 -21.97
CA ASP A 393 -19.94 3.03 -21.09
C ASP A 393 -20.22 2.61 -19.64
N PRO A 394 -19.32 2.91 -18.67
CA PRO A 394 -19.52 2.49 -17.29
C PRO A 394 -20.73 3.13 -16.58
N MET A 395 -21.14 4.34 -16.97
CA MET A 395 -22.33 4.99 -16.40
C MET A 395 -23.62 4.33 -16.92
N GLU A 396 -23.65 3.94 -18.21
CA GLU A 396 -24.76 3.17 -18.80
C GLU A 396 -24.78 1.74 -18.22
N ALA A 397 -23.61 1.14 -18.00
CA ALA A 397 -23.48 -0.17 -17.35
C ALA A 397 -24.11 -0.17 -15.95
N ILE A 398 -23.80 0.83 -15.12
CA ILE A 398 -24.43 1.01 -13.80
C ILE A 398 -25.95 1.18 -13.94
N ALA A 399 -26.40 2.00 -14.89
CA ALA A 399 -27.82 2.25 -15.11
C ALA A 399 -28.59 1.02 -15.61
N SER A 400 -27.92 0.05 -16.24
CA SER A 400 -28.50 -1.22 -16.72
C SER A 400 -28.67 -2.27 -15.60
N CYS A 401 -28.03 -2.08 -14.44
CA CYS A 401 -28.22 -2.95 -13.29
C CYS A 401 -29.59 -2.74 -12.62
N PRO A 402 -30.14 -3.75 -11.92
CA PRO A 402 -31.32 -3.56 -11.08
C PRO A 402 -31.11 -2.42 -10.06
N PRO A 403 -32.19 -1.67 -9.70
CA PRO A 403 -32.10 -0.67 -8.64
C PRO A 403 -31.65 -1.29 -7.33
N GLY A 404 -30.68 -0.63 -6.62
CA GLY A 404 -30.17 -1.12 -5.37
C GLY A 404 -28.66 -0.91 -5.23
N ARG A 405 -27.95 -1.90 -4.67
CA ARG A 405 -26.50 -1.85 -4.49
C ARG A 405 -25.79 -2.36 -5.73
N VAL A 406 -24.88 -1.57 -6.27
CA VAL A 406 -24.04 -1.92 -7.41
C VAL A 406 -22.58 -1.83 -7.02
N GLU A 407 -21.87 -2.94 -7.17
CA GLU A 407 -20.43 -3.01 -7.05
C GLU A 407 -19.78 -2.64 -8.38
N VAL A 408 -18.78 -1.79 -8.35
CA VAL A 408 -18.00 -1.43 -9.55
C VAL A 408 -16.52 -1.69 -9.29
N LEU A 409 -15.97 -2.65 -10.01
CA LEU A 409 -14.55 -2.95 -9.99
C LEU A 409 -13.89 -2.44 -11.27
N ALA A 410 -12.88 -1.60 -11.15
CA ALA A 410 -12.26 -0.97 -12.31
C ALA A 410 -10.72 -0.93 -12.21
N ASN A 411 -10.04 -0.99 -13.36
CA ASN A 411 -8.62 -0.67 -13.42
C ASN A 411 -8.41 0.86 -13.35
N TYR A 412 -7.16 1.29 -13.31
CA TYR A 412 -6.82 2.66 -12.91
C TYR A 412 -7.49 3.74 -13.76
N THR A 413 -7.39 3.64 -15.11
CA THR A 413 -7.96 4.69 -15.96
C THR A 413 -9.48 4.59 -16.04
N ALA A 414 -10.06 3.40 -16.03
CA ALA A 414 -11.52 3.23 -15.97
C ALA A 414 -12.09 3.79 -14.65
N PHE A 415 -11.43 3.54 -13.53
CA PHE A 415 -11.80 4.09 -12.22
C PHE A 415 -11.74 5.63 -12.21
N ARG A 416 -10.64 6.21 -12.72
CA ARG A 416 -10.45 7.65 -12.82
C ARG A 416 -11.55 8.30 -13.68
N ASP A 417 -11.79 7.74 -14.85
CA ASP A 417 -12.71 8.31 -15.83
C ASP A 417 -14.17 8.21 -15.35
N LEU A 418 -14.52 7.09 -14.71
CA LEU A 418 -15.80 6.92 -14.04
C LEU A 418 -15.99 7.94 -12.90
N GLY A 419 -14.96 8.17 -12.07
CA GLY A 419 -15.00 9.18 -11.01
C GLY A 419 -15.29 10.58 -11.55
N VAL A 420 -14.65 10.97 -12.66
CA VAL A 420 -14.91 12.24 -13.35
C VAL A 420 -16.34 12.30 -13.88
N ALA A 421 -16.86 11.21 -14.46
CA ALA A 421 -18.22 11.14 -14.98
C ALA A 421 -19.25 11.29 -13.85
N MET A 422 -19.05 10.59 -12.74
CA MET A 422 -19.92 10.68 -11.54
C MET A 422 -19.94 12.10 -10.95
N GLU A 423 -18.78 12.76 -10.84
CA GLU A 423 -18.71 14.15 -10.37
C GLU A 423 -19.46 15.12 -11.28
N ARG A 424 -19.34 14.95 -12.60
CA ARG A 424 -20.08 15.77 -13.58
C ARG A 424 -21.59 15.58 -13.45
N ALA A 425 -22.03 14.34 -13.32
CA ALA A 425 -23.46 14.03 -13.13
C ALA A 425 -24.00 14.63 -11.82
N ALA A 426 -23.22 14.57 -10.75
CA ALA A 426 -23.60 15.16 -9.46
C ALA A 426 -23.69 16.71 -9.51
N ARG A 427 -22.80 17.36 -10.26
CA ARG A 427 -22.83 18.83 -10.47
C ARG A 427 -24.02 19.27 -11.33
N ALA A 428 -24.32 18.53 -12.40
CA ALA A 428 -25.48 18.82 -13.24
C ALA A 428 -26.79 18.81 -12.44
N ARG A 429 -27.00 17.81 -11.56
CA ARG A 429 -28.17 17.72 -10.67
C ARG A 429 -28.28 18.89 -9.64
N LYS A 430 -27.10 19.42 -9.19
CA LYS A 430 -27.09 20.57 -8.27
C LYS A 430 -27.33 21.92 -8.96
N GLY A 431 -27.08 22.00 -10.27
CA GLY A 431 -27.35 23.19 -11.08
C GLY A 431 -28.78 23.27 -11.60
N GLU A 432 -29.55 22.18 -11.48
CA GLU A 432 -30.99 22.13 -11.84
C GLU A 432 -31.91 22.39 -10.62
N GLN A 433 -31.36 22.55 -9.41
CA GLN A 433 -32.05 22.97 -8.18
C GLN A 433 -31.71 24.44 -7.86
#